data_85392fc699acc1339cdb9e4f98adaf7e
#
_entry.id   85392fc699acc1339cdb9e4f98adaf7e
#
_cell.length_a   1.000
_cell.length_b   1.000
_cell.length_c   1.000
_cell.angle_alpha   90.00
_cell.angle_beta   90.00
_cell.angle_gamma   90.00
#
_symmetry.space_group_name_H-M   'P 1'
#
loop_
_entity.id
_entity.type
_entity.pdbx_description
1 polymer ?
#
loop_
_entity_poly.entity_id
_entity_poly.type
_entity_poly.pdbx_seq_one_letter_code
_entity_poly.pdbx_strand_id
1 'polypeptide(L)'
;MRYYLFPIIILLIGCKNNGRTELTKNPILPKKKIVFEGLNRPWSIAFINDDEALVTEKNGDMVKVNLQNKTKKIIKGFPEDLTDSIGAIHIGDNSGIFDVLLHPDFKENHKLYFSYAAKKKGVGKTTKFVQAQLENDSLFDLKTILAAEPYTYINYHYGGGMAIGTDNKLYLTVGERLFWEHDEPALPIAQDAKDPRGKIHRFNLDGSIPEDNPDYGEGTVPSIFAMGIRNTQGIALQPETGSFWFTEHGTIQGDEINILKKGGNYGWPNSTTGRLRSEDYKPPQLDGVEFTSPTWFWHHTVAPTGLCFYTGDEFPQWKNDLLVPGLSRGSLWRFHIVGDTIKSAEELFLDERVRSRKVAQSPDGKLYMLTDEENGKIIQILPQ
;
A
#
# COMPACT_ATOMS: atom_id res chain seq x y z
N MET A 1 -8.01 30.63 -74.08
CA MET A 1 -8.16 30.03 -72.74
C MET A 1 -7.12 30.68 -71.79
N ARG A 2 -7.58 31.56 -70.89
CA ARG A 2 -6.71 32.26 -69.92
C ARG A 2 -6.83 31.54 -68.62
N TYR A 3 -5.72 30.99 -68.12
CA TYR A 3 -5.64 30.38 -66.79
C TYR A 3 -5.36 31.48 -65.75
N TYR A 4 -6.26 31.64 -64.81
CA TYR A 4 -6.05 32.46 -63.58
C TYR A 4 -5.41 31.57 -62.49
N LEU A 5 -4.16 31.89 -62.10
CA LEU A 5 -3.51 31.36 -60.92
C LEU A 5 -3.96 32.18 -59.70
N PHE A 6 -4.64 31.57 -58.78
CA PHE A 6 -4.88 32.12 -57.46
C PHE A 6 -3.71 31.75 -56.50
N PRO A 7 -3.12 32.69 -55.81
CA PRO A 7 -2.12 32.36 -54.80
C PRO A 7 -2.82 31.87 -53.51
N ILE A 8 -2.47 30.65 -53.08
CA ILE A 8 -2.86 30.12 -51.77
C ILE A 8 -1.96 30.78 -50.71
N ILE A 9 -2.53 31.66 -49.90
CA ILE A 9 -1.88 32.20 -48.70
C ILE A 9 -2.03 31.15 -47.61
N ILE A 10 -0.92 30.45 -47.27
CA ILE A 10 -0.85 29.58 -46.11
C ILE A 10 -0.60 30.46 -44.87
N LEU A 11 -1.64 30.67 -44.07
CA LEU A 11 -1.51 31.27 -42.73
C LEU A 11 -0.87 30.22 -41.81
N LEU A 12 0.42 30.38 -41.53
CA LEU A 12 1.09 29.68 -40.45
C LEU A 12 0.62 30.27 -39.11
N ILE A 13 -0.36 29.65 -38.47
CA ILE A 13 -0.72 29.92 -37.07
C ILE A 13 0.38 29.32 -36.23
N GLY A 14 1.32 30.16 -35.78
CA GLY A 14 2.33 29.78 -34.81
C GLY A 14 1.68 29.55 -33.48
N CYS A 15 1.48 28.30 -33.07
CA CYS A 15 1.23 27.94 -31.69
C CYS A 15 2.46 28.32 -30.87
N LYS A 16 2.36 29.40 -30.09
CA LYS A 16 3.30 29.69 -29.01
C LYS A 16 3.12 28.64 -27.95
N ASN A 17 3.98 27.63 -27.94
CA ASN A 17 4.16 26.72 -26.82
C ASN A 17 4.84 27.49 -25.67
N ASN A 18 4.06 28.18 -24.84
CA ASN A 18 4.50 28.70 -23.57
C ASN A 18 4.27 27.65 -22.49
N GLY A 19 5.15 26.69 -22.42
CA GLY A 19 5.16 25.63 -21.41
C GLY A 19 6.53 24.96 -21.38
N ARG A 20 7.61 25.75 -21.41
CA ARG A 20 8.89 25.26 -20.90
C ARG A 20 8.74 25.18 -19.38
N THR A 21 8.48 24.00 -18.87
CA THR A 21 8.77 23.63 -17.49
C THR A 21 10.24 24.01 -17.26
N GLU A 22 10.49 24.94 -16.36
CA GLU A 22 11.86 25.21 -15.90
C GLU A 22 12.37 23.89 -15.31
N LEU A 23 13.29 23.27 -16.02
CA LEU A 23 14.12 22.21 -15.48
C LEU A 23 14.85 22.84 -14.30
N THR A 24 14.46 22.46 -13.09
CA THR A 24 15.08 22.89 -11.86
C THR A 24 16.59 22.69 -11.98
N LYS A 25 17.34 23.75 -11.74
CA LYS A 25 18.81 23.71 -11.70
C LYS A 25 19.24 22.64 -10.70
N ASN A 26 19.94 21.62 -11.20
CA ASN A 26 20.50 20.45 -10.52
C ASN A 26 19.43 19.56 -9.86
N PRO A 27 18.96 18.49 -10.54
CA PRO A 27 18.22 17.43 -9.88
C PRO A 27 19.11 16.82 -8.80
N ILE A 28 18.68 16.84 -7.55
CA ILE A 28 19.35 16.08 -6.49
C ILE A 28 19.13 14.60 -6.82
N LEU A 29 20.18 13.92 -7.26
CA LEU A 29 20.13 12.47 -7.47
C LEU A 29 20.25 11.80 -6.10
N PRO A 30 19.27 10.99 -5.68
CA PRO A 30 19.35 10.32 -4.40
C PRO A 30 20.39 9.19 -4.43
N LYS A 31 21.04 8.94 -3.28
CA LYS A 31 21.95 7.82 -3.06
C LYS A 31 21.35 6.84 -2.05
N LYS A 32 21.75 5.59 -2.17
CA LYS A 32 21.40 4.53 -1.21
C LYS A 32 22.56 4.26 -0.25
N LYS A 33 22.25 4.14 1.05
CA LYS A 33 23.19 3.69 2.08
C LYS A 33 22.54 2.58 2.89
N ILE A 34 23.12 1.39 2.87
CA ILE A 34 22.69 0.30 3.74
C ILE A 34 23.03 0.68 5.18
N VAL A 35 21.99 0.75 6.03
CA VAL A 35 22.14 1.08 7.45
C VAL A 35 21.92 -0.12 8.35
N PHE A 36 21.17 -1.12 7.88
CA PHE A 36 20.91 -2.38 8.59
C PHE A 36 20.73 -3.53 7.60
N GLU A 37 21.15 -4.74 7.95
CA GLU A 37 20.97 -5.97 7.16
C GLU A 37 20.73 -7.18 8.08
N GLY A 38 20.42 -8.34 7.50
CA GLY A 38 20.11 -9.55 8.25
C GLY A 38 18.64 -9.65 8.66
N LEU A 39 17.74 -8.97 7.95
CA LEU A 39 16.29 -9.13 8.06
C LEU A 39 15.80 -10.24 7.13
N ASN A 40 14.73 -10.93 7.52
CA ASN A 40 14.15 -12.01 6.71
C ASN A 40 12.91 -11.52 5.95
N ARG A 41 13.08 -11.08 4.70
CA ARG A 41 12.00 -10.54 3.87
C ARG A 41 11.15 -9.51 4.63
N PRO A 42 11.75 -8.38 5.07
CA PRO A 42 11.01 -7.38 5.84
C PRO A 42 9.83 -6.85 5.03
N TRP A 43 8.67 -6.69 5.69
CA TRP A 43 7.46 -6.22 5.05
C TRP A 43 7.15 -4.75 5.40
N SER A 44 7.27 -4.37 6.66
CA SER A 44 6.98 -3.01 7.13
C SER A 44 7.96 -2.56 8.21
N ILE A 45 8.03 -1.24 8.40
CA ILE A 45 8.82 -0.58 9.44
C ILE A 45 8.01 0.54 10.07
N ALA A 46 8.01 0.60 11.42
CA ALA A 46 7.44 1.67 12.20
C ALA A 46 8.49 2.21 13.19
N PHE A 47 8.85 3.47 13.06
CA PHE A 47 9.86 4.10 13.91
C PHE A 47 9.31 4.43 15.29
N ILE A 48 9.96 3.94 16.36
CA ILE A 48 9.66 4.28 17.75
C ILE A 48 10.29 5.64 18.09
N ASN A 49 11.49 5.86 17.59
CA ASN A 49 12.27 7.09 17.65
C ASN A 49 13.23 7.16 16.46
N ASP A 50 14.17 8.09 16.41
CA ASP A 50 15.07 8.29 15.28
C ASP A 50 16.01 7.10 15.03
N ASP A 51 16.34 6.32 16.07
CA ASP A 51 17.28 5.21 16.00
C ASP A 51 16.63 3.82 16.10
N GLU A 52 15.43 3.72 16.66
CA GLU A 52 14.75 2.45 16.91
C GLU A 52 13.46 2.31 16.11
N ALA A 53 13.27 1.14 15.53
CA ALA A 53 12.07 0.80 14.77
C ALA A 53 11.63 -0.65 15.02
N LEU A 54 10.34 -0.89 14.88
CA LEU A 54 9.76 -2.22 14.71
C LEU A 54 9.76 -2.57 13.23
N VAL A 55 10.21 -3.75 12.90
CA VAL A 55 10.20 -4.29 11.53
C VAL A 55 9.47 -5.62 11.54
N THR A 56 8.48 -5.77 10.67
CA THR A 56 7.79 -7.05 10.45
C THR A 56 8.51 -7.85 9.36
N GLU A 57 8.61 -9.15 9.57
CA GLU A 57 9.25 -10.09 8.65
C GLU A 57 8.24 -11.13 8.15
N LYS A 58 8.31 -11.51 6.88
CA LYS A 58 7.36 -12.49 6.29
C LYS A 58 7.47 -13.90 6.87
N ASN A 59 8.56 -14.20 7.55
CA ASN A 59 8.70 -15.47 8.27
C ASN A 59 7.80 -15.58 9.53
N GLY A 60 7.06 -14.55 9.86
CA GLY A 60 6.19 -14.51 11.04
C GLY A 60 6.82 -13.83 12.26
N ASP A 61 7.99 -13.23 12.13
CA ASP A 61 8.64 -12.47 13.19
C ASP A 61 8.34 -10.96 13.08
N MET A 62 8.34 -10.30 14.22
CA MET A 62 8.54 -8.86 14.34
C MET A 62 9.81 -8.63 15.14
N VAL A 63 10.65 -7.71 14.69
CA VAL A 63 11.90 -7.42 15.37
C VAL A 63 11.98 -5.94 15.70
N LYS A 64 12.55 -5.63 16.86
CA LYS A 64 12.99 -4.28 17.20
C LYS A 64 14.45 -4.13 16.76
N VAL A 65 14.70 -3.19 15.86
CA VAL A 65 16.03 -2.86 15.35
C VAL A 65 16.48 -1.54 15.95
N ASN A 66 17.79 -1.43 16.25
CA ASN A 66 18.43 -0.15 16.54
C ASN A 66 19.45 0.12 15.43
N LEU A 67 19.25 1.22 14.69
CA LEU A 67 20.01 1.55 13.49
C LEU A 67 21.42 2.06 13.82
N GLN A 68 21.63 2.66 15.01
CA GLN A 68 22.89 3.23 15.42
C GLN A 68 23.89 2.15 15.82
N ASN A 69 23.49 1.23 16.73
CA ASN A 69 24.35 0.13 17.22
C ASN A 69 24.13 -1.19 16.46
N LYS A 70 23.29 -1.19 15.44
CA LYS A 70 23.02 -2.34 14.56
C LYS A 70 22.62 -3.61 15.32
N THR A 71 21.77 -3.44 16.33
CA THR A 71 21.23 -4.58 17.10
C THR A 71 19.81 -4.93 16.68
N LYS A 72 19.46 -6.22 16.79
CA LYS A 72 18.15 -6.77 16.50
C LYS A 72 17.66 -7.59 17.70
N LYS A 73 16.40 -7.38 18.12
CA LYS A 73 15.73 -8.18 19.14
C LYS A 73 14.39 -8.68 18.61
N ILE A 74 14.10 -9.96 18.80
CA ILE A 74 12.82 -10.56 18.42
C ILE A 74 11.75 -10.15 19.45
N ILE A 75 10.63 -9.65 18.96
CA ILE A 75 9.41 -9.41 19.75
C ILE A 75 8.69 -10.73 19.95
N LYS A 76 8.18 -10.96 21.18
CA LYS A 76 7.45 -12.17 21.57
C LYS A 76 5.96 -11.88 21.77
N GLY A 77 5.16 -12.92 22.01
CA GLY A 77 3.76 -12.79 22.43
C GLY A 77 2.77 -12.69 21.27
N PHE A 78 3.10 -13.22 20.09
CA PHE A 78 2.20 -13.28 18.94
C PHE A 78 1.05 -14.27 19.14
N PRO A 79 -0.09 -14.06 18.42
CA PRO A 79 -1.19 -15.02 18.41
C PRO A 79 -0.74 -16.40 17.89
N GLU A 80 -1.28 -17.47 18.48
CA GLU A 80 -0.98 -18.86 18.07
C GLU A 80 -1.45 -19.20 16.65
N ASP A 81 -2.41 -18.44 16.11
CA ASP A 81 -2.94 -18.61 14.76
C ASP A 81 -2.11 -17.88 13.68
N LEU A 82 -1.01 -17.21 14.07
CA LEU A 82 -0.08 -16.61 13.11
C LEU A 82 0.53 -17.70 12.20
N THR A 83 0.47 -17.46 10.90
CA THR A 83 1.10 -18.33 9.91
C THR A 83 2.50 -17.82 9.60
N ASP A 84 3.50 -18.65 9.87
CA ASP A 84 4.81 -18.48 9.26
C ASP A 84 4.77 -18.89 7.78
N SER A 85 5.52 -18.22 6.95
CA SER A 85 5.66 -18.56 5.53
C SER A 85 6.99 -19.23 5.21
N ILE A 86 7.77 -19.65 6.21
CA ILE A 86 9.17 -20.11 6.06
C ILE A 86 9.28 -21.27 5.07
N GLY A 87 8.35 -22.23 5.10
CA GLY A 87 8.35 -23.36 4.17
C GLY A 87 7.70 -23.08 2.82
N ALA A 88 6.97 -21.99 2.67
CA ALA A 88 6.05 -21.75 1.57
C ALA A 88 6.47 -20.62 0.61
N ILE A 89 7.47 -19.84 0.97
CA ILE A 89 7.95 -18.69 0.15
C ILE A 89 8.39 -19.15 -1.25
N HIS A 90 8.98 -20.33 -1.35
CA HIS A 90 9.42 -20.89 -2.64
C HIS A 90 8.28 -21.40 -3.54
N ILE A 91 7.07 -21.56 -3.00
CA ILE A 91 5.88 -22.04 -3.73
C ILE A 91 4.79 -20.96 -3.84
N GLY A 92 5.14 -19.69 -3.62
CA GLY A 92 4.24 -18.57 -3.85
C GLY A 92 3.27 -18.26 -2.70
N ASP A 93 3.53 -18.73 -1.48
CA ASP A 93 2.75 -18.31 -0.31
C ASP A 93 3.18 -16.92 0.16
N ASN A 94 2.22 -15.99 0.22
CA ASN A 94 2.43 -14.61 0.67
C ASN A 94 1.99 -14.38 2.12
N SER A 95 1.85 -15.43 2.93
CA SER A 95 1.54 -15.35 4.37
C SER A 95 2.67 -14.66 5.17
N GLY A 96 2.47 -14.51 6.46
CA GLY A 96 3.40 -13.92 7.41
C GLY A 96 2.81 -12.73 8.14
N ILE A 97 3.65 -11.92 8.77
CA ILE A 97 3.25 -10.62 9.31
C ILE A 97 3.38 -9.58 8.21
N PHE A 98 2.40 -8.70 8.11
CA PHE A 98 2.35 -7.64 7.10
C PHE A 98 2.74 -6.30 7.71
N ASP A 99 1.79 -5.42 7.97
CA ASP A 99 2.07 -4.07 8.44
C ASP A 99 2.16 -3.99 9.97
N VAL A 100 2.89 -3.00 10.46
CA VAL A 100 2.92 -2.57 11.85
C VAL A 100 2.74 -1.06 11.91
N LEU A 101 1.89 -0.59 12.81
CA LEU A 101 1.53 0.81 12.96
C LEU A 101 1.49 1.16 14.45
N LEU A 102 2.19 2.21 14.87
CA LEU A 102 2.13 2.67 16.25
C LEU A 102 0.87 3.50 16.49
N HIS A 103 0.29 3.37 17.68
CA HIS A 103 -0.77 4.27 18.14
C HIS A 103 -0.23 5.72 18.21
N PRO A 104 -1.02 6.76 17.91
CA PRO A 104 -0.55 8.15 18.02
C PRO A 104 0.09 8.48 19.37
N ASP A 105 -0.46 7.96 20.46
CA ASP A 105 0.06 8.12 21.81
C ASP A 105 0.93 6.93 22.26
N PHE A 106 1.69 6.30 21.32
CA PHE A 106 2.48 5.10 21.63
C PHE A 106 3.48 5.31 22.78
N LYS A 107 4.03 6.50 22.90
CA LYS A 107 4.98 6.84 23.97
C LYS A 107 4.37 6.75 25.36
N GLU A 108 3.07 6.98 25.49
CA GLU A 108 2.32 6.97 26.74
C GLU A 108 1.64 5.62 27.01
N ASN A 109 1.05 5.02 25.95
CA ASN A 109 0.19 3.84 26.08
C ASN A 109 0.81 2.53 25.58
N HIS A 110 1.94 2.62 24.88
CA HIS A 110 2.68 1.51 24.26
C HIS A 110 1.81 0.65 23.30
N LYS A 111 0.69 1.18 22.81
CA LYS A 111 -0.21 0.46 21.91
C LYS A 111 0.30 0.52 20.47
N LEU A 112 0.13 -0.59 19.77
CA LEU A 112 0.40 -0.72 18.36
C LEU A 112 -0.66 -1.58 17.68
N TYR A 113 -0.66 -1.53 16.36
CA TYR A 113 -1.48 -2.40 15.52
C TYR A 113 -0.57 -3.20 14.61
N PHE A 114 -0.96 -4.43 14.30
CA PHE A 114 -0.29 -5.22 13.29
C PHE A 114 -1.28 -6.10 12.53
N SER A 115 -0.93 -6.44 11.31
CA SER A 115 -1.71 -7.32 10.45
C SER A 115 -0.91 -8.54 10.06
N TYR A 116 -1.59 -9.67 9.88
CA TYR A 116 -0.95 -10.93 9.56
C TYR A 116 -1.89 -11.92 8.90
N ALA A 117 -1.32 -12.98 8.31
CA ALA A 117 -2.06 -14.14 7.84
C ALA A 117 -2.40 -15.06 9.02
N ALA A 118 -3.63 -15.06 9.47
CA ALA A 118 -4.14 -15.96 10.48
C ALA A 118 -4.53 -17.31 9.86
N LYS A 119 -4.18 -18.42 10.51
CA LYS A 119 -4.44 -19.80 10.06
C LYS A 119 -5.42 -20.50 10.99
N LYS A 120 -6.42 -21.13 10.40
CA LYS A 120 -7.34 -22.05 11.08
C LYS A 120 -7.13 -23.45 10.51
N LYS A 121 -6.67 -24.38 11.36
CA LYS A 121 -6.32 -25.75 10.93
C LYS A 121 -7.49 -26.42 10.22
N GLY A 122 -7.25 -26.98 9.02
CA GLY A 122 -8.25 -27.66 8.22
C GLY A 122 -9.29 -26.74 7.53
N VAL A 123 -9.14 -25.40 7.65
CA VAL A 123 -10.09 -24.43 7.09
C VAL A 123 -9.40 -23.48 6.12
N GLY A 124 -8.17 -23.02 6.41
CA GLY A 124 -7.43 -22.11 5.55
C GLY A 124 -6.82 -20.94 6.29
N LYS A 125 -6.65 -19.82 5.58
CA LYS A 125 -6.03 -18.59 6.08
C LYS A 125 -6.89 -17.37 5.76
N THR A 126 -6.75 -16.32 6.57
CA THR A 126 -7.35 -15.01 6.30
C THR A 126 -6.43 -13.88 6.76
N THR A 127 -6.75 -12.64 6.40
CA THR A 127 -6.09 -11.45 6.94
C THR A 127 -6.70 -11.08 8.27
N LYS A 128 -5.86 -10.89 9.29
CA LYS A 128 -6.29 -10.50 10.62
C LYS A 128 -5.54 -9.24 11.07
N PHE A 129 -6.24 -8.37 11.78
CA PHE A 129 -5.73 -7.13 12.34
C PHE A 129 -5.92 -7.14 13.84
N VAL A 130 -4.85 -6.81 14.56
CA VAL A 130 -4.81 -6.88 16.03
C VAL A 130 -4.22 -5.59 16.58
N GLN A 131 -4.82 -5.09 17.67
CA GLN A 131 -4.20 -4.14 18.57
C GLN A 131 -3.49 -4.91 19.69
N ALA A 132 -2.32 -4.44 20.09
CA ALA A 132 -1.58 -4.99 21.23
C ALA A 132 -0.86 -3.87 21.99
N GLN A 133 -0.35 -4.18 23.17
CA GLN A 133 0.62 -3.35 23.90
C GLN A 133 2.01 -3.99 23.80
N LEU A 134 3.05 -3.17 23.71
CA LEU A 134 4.44 -3.62 23.65
C LEU A 134 5.16 -3.23 24.95
N GLU A 135 5.64 -4.20 25.70
CA GLU A 135 6.42 -3.99 26.91
C GLU A 135 7.53 -5.05 27.01
N ASN A 136 8.74 -4.63 27.35
CA ASN A 136 9.89 -5.52 27.51
C ASN A 136 10.12 -6.49 26.33
N ASP A 137 10.01 -5.99 25.09
CA ASP A 137 10.12 -6.76 23.85
C ASP A 137 9.06 -7.90 23.72
N SER A 138 7.90 -7.75 24.35
CA SER A 138 6.79 -8.69 24.29
C SER A 138 5.45 -7.99 24.07
N LEU A 139 4.59 -8.61 23.25
CA LEU A 139 3.22 -8.17 23.02
C LEU A 139 2.30 -8.79 24.09
N PHE A 140 1.36 -8.02 24.58
CA PHE A 140 0.32 -8.43 25.51
C PHE A 140 -0.97 -7.67 25.24
N ASP A 141 -2.06 -8.01 25.93
CA ASP A 141 -3.39 -7.40 25.77
C ASP A 141 -3.84 -7.36 24.28
N LEU A 142 -3.71 -8.54 23.63
CA LEU A 142 -4.04 -8.66 22.21
C LEU A 142 -5.54 -8.61 22.00
N LYS A 143 -6.00 -7.64 21.21
CA LYS A 143 -7.40 -7.46 20.80
C LYS A 143 -7.53 -7.58 19.29
N THR A 144 -8.28 -8.56 18.82
CA THR A 144 -8.65 -8.63 17.39
C THR A 144 -9.58 -7.48 17.03
N ILE A 145 -9.20 -6.70 16.02
CA ILE A 145 -10.03 -5.63 15.44
C ILE A 145 -10.86 -6.18 14.29
N LEU A 146 -10.21 -6.93 13.39
CA LEU A 146 -10.87 -7.54 12.23
C LEU A 146 -10.22 -8.89 11.93
N ALA A 147 -11.04 -9.92 11.69
CA ALA A 147 -10.68 -11.13 10.98
C ALA A 147 -11.53 -11.16 9.70
N ALA A 148 -10.89 -11.10 8.53
CA ALA A 148 -11.59 -11.01 7.25
C ALA A 148 -12.10 -12.40 6.80
N GLU A 149 -13.06 -12.93 7.53
CA GLU A 149 -13.69 -14.23 7.23
C GLU A 149 -14.52 -14.18 5.93
N PRO A 150 -14.66 -15.28 5.19
CA PRO A 150 -14.22 -16.65 5.54
C PRO A 150 -12.72 -16.88 5.31
N TYR A 151 -12.18 -17.88 6.02
CA TYR A 151 -10.86 -18.42 5.75
C TYR A 151 -10.86 -19.15 4.42
N THR A 152 -9.75 -19.07 3.66
CA THR A 152 -9.59 -19.74 2.37
C THR A 152 -8.23 -20.43 2.27
N TYR A 153 -8.09 -21.39 1.38
CA TYR A 153 -6.80 -22.04 1.08
C TYR A 153 -5.92 -21.19 0.13
N ILE A 154 -6.41 -20.05 -0.30
CA ILE A 154 -5.66 -19.14 -1.18
C ILE A 154 -4.54 -18.45 -0.39
N ASN A 155 -3.33 -18.46 -0.94
CA ASN A 155 -2.11 -17.93 -0.32
C ASN A 155 -1.72 -16.54 -0.84
N TYR A 156 -2.64 -15.82 -1.48
CA TYR A 156 -2.41 -14.54 -2.16
C TYR A 156 -3.42 -13.48 -1.72
N HIS A 157 -3.19 -12.25 -2.14
CA HIS A 157 -4.07 -11.09 -2.02
C HIS A 157 -4.59 -10.86 -0.59
N TYR A 158 -3.67 -10.82 0.37
CA TYR A 158 -4.03 -10.55 1.78
C TYR A 158 -4.38 -9.08 2.03
N GLY A 159 -3.87 -8.13 1.22
CA GLY A 159 -3.88 -6.72 1.57
C GLY A 159 -2.91 -6.47 2.73
N GLY A 160 -3.40 -5.99 3.85
CA GLY A 160 -2.67 -5.91 5.13
C GLY A 160 -2.15 -4.51 5.47
N GLY A 161 -2.26 -3.53 4.58
CA GLY A 161 -1.85 -2.15 4.86
C GLY A 161 -2.73 -1.45 5.89
N MET A 162 -2.14 -0.57 6.69
CA MET A 162 -2.82 0.19 7.73
C MET A 162 -2.40 1.65 7.75
N ALA A 163 -3.32 2.55 8.10
CA ALA A 163 -3.02 3.95 8.37
C ALA A 163 -4.01 4.54 9.37
N ILE A 164 -3.62 5.62 10.05
CA ILE A 164 -4.49 6.41 10.92
C ILE A 164 -4.72 7.78 10.27
N GLY A 165 -5.99 8.19 10.23
CA GLY A 165 -6.41 9.47 9.65
C GLY A 165 -6.34 10.64 10.62
N THR A 166 -6.49 11.85 10.06
CA THR A 166 -6.68 13.07 10.84
C THR A 166 -7.97 13.05 11.67
N ASP A 167 -8.89 12.16 11.34
CA ASP A 167 -10.13 11.88 12.07
C ASP A 167 -9.93 10.92 13.27
N ASN A 168 -8.68 10.55 13.58
CA ASN A 168 -8.34 9.56 14.60
C ASN A 168 -9.04 8.21 14.39
N LYS A 169 -9.19 7.80 13.13
CA LYS A 169 -9.71 6.46 12.78
C LYS A 169 -8.62 5.62 12.13
N LEU A 170 -8.74 4.32 12.33
CA LEU A 170 -7.86 3.30 11.77
C LEU A 170 -8.44 2.78 10.47
N TYR A 171 -7.67 2.84 9.39
CA TYR A 171 -8.02 2.34 8.06
C TYR A 171 -7.22 1.09 7.76
N LEU A 172 -7.90 0.02 7.34
CA LEU A 172 -7.34 -1.32 7.15
C LEU A 172 -7.66 -1.80 5.73
N THR A 173 -6.68 -2.31 5.01
CA THR A 173 -6.88 -2.82 3.65
C THR A 173 -6.93 -4.35 3.63
N VAL A 174 -7.96 -4.90 3.03
CA VAL A 174 -8.14 -6.36 2.87
C VAL A 174 -8.22 -6.70 1.40
N GLY A 175 -7.37 -7.59 0.92
CA GLY A 175 -7.43 -8.11 -0.44
C GLY A 175 -8.59 -9.07 -0.65
N GLU A 176 -8.99 -9.28 -1.90
CA GLU A 176 -10.15 -10.12 -2.25
C GLU A 176 -9.92 -11.62 -2.08
N ARG A 177 -8.67 -12.05 -1.87
CA ARG A 177 -8.28 -13.42 -1.55
C ARG A 177 -8.52 -14.43 -2.68
N LEU A 178 -8.71 -13.98 -3.91
CA LEU A 178 -8.73 -14.84 -5.09
C LEU A 178 -7.47 -14.65 -5.93
N PHE A 179 -7.08 -15.69 -6.64
CA PHE A 179 -5.94 -15.66 -7.55
C PHE A 179 -6.35 -15.83 -9.01
N TRP A 180 -7.43 -16.58 -9.26
CA TRP A 180 -7.93 -16.88 -10.59
C TRP A 180 -9.32 -16.29 -10.79
N GLU A 181 -9.49 -15.45 -11.80
CA GLU A 181 -10.76 -14.78 -12.09
C GLU A 181 -11.88 -15.78 -12.42
N HIS A 182 -11.57 -16.92 -13.03
CA HIS A 182 -12.58 -17.95 -13.34
C HIS A 182 -13.21 -18.62 -12.11
N ASP A 183 -12.59 -18.48 -10.95
CA ASP A 183 -13.13 -18.99 -9.68
C ASP A 183 -14.01 -17.94 -8.96
N GLU A 184 -14.20 -16.76 -9.56
CA GLU A 184 -14.99 -15.68 -8.99
C GLU A 184 -16.47 -16.08 -8.90
N PRO A 185 -17.15 -15.86 -7.75
CA PRO A 185 -18.59 -16.13 -7.63
C PRO A 185 -19.42 -15.20 -8.53
N ALA A 186 -20.69 -15.54 -8.72
CA ALA A 186 -21.63 -14.78 -9.56
C ALA A 186 -21.72 -13.29 -9.19
N LEU A 187 -21.65 -12.97 -7.88
CA LEU A 187 -21.35 -11.61 -7.41
C LEU A 187 -19.89 -11.60 -6.93
N PRO A 188 -19.01 -10.85 -7.58
CA PRO A 188 -17.60 -10.82 -7.21
C PRO A 188 -17.38 -10.41 -5.76
N ILE A 189 -16.43 -11.09 -5.08
CA ILE A 189 -16.14 -10.87 -3.65
C ILE A 189 -15.90 -9.38 -3.35
N ALA A 190 -15.13 -8.70 -4.20
CA ALA A 190 -14.83 -7.29 -4.01
C ALA A 190 -16.06 -6.38 -4.17
N GLN A 191 -17.11 -6.84 -4.86
CA GLN A 191 -18.37 -6.14 -5.09
C GLN A 191 -19.50 -6.54 -4.11
N ASP A 192 -19.27 -7.57 -3.28
CA ASP A 192 -20.25 -8.00 -2.27
C ASP A 192 -19.97 -7.29 -0.93
N ALA A 193 -20.83 -6.36 -0.54
CA ALA A 193 -20.72 -5.65 0.74
C ALA A 193 -21.01 -6.53 1.98
N LYS A 194 -21.45 -7.78 1.79
CA LYS A 194 -21.61 -8.77 2.86
C LYS A 194 -20.31 -9.53 3.16
N ASP A 195 -19.32 -9.43 2.27
CA ASP A 195 -18.01 -10.05 2.43
C ASP A 195 -16.97 -8.98 2.82
N PRO A 196 -16.18 -9.19 3.89
CA PRO A 196 -15.15 -8.22 4.32
C PRO A 196 -13.91 -8.18 3.39
N ARG A 197 -13.79 -9.11 2.46
CA ARG A 197 -12.63 -9.19 1.56
C ARG A 197 -12.78 -8.25 0.35
N GLY A 198 -11.67 -7.76 -0.18
CA GLY A 198 -11.68 -6.79 -1.29
C GLY A 198 -12.21 -5.41 -0.88
N LYS A 199 -11.86 -4.96 0.32
CA LYS A 199 -12.39 -3.74 0.96
C LYS A 199 -11.30 -2.93 1.65
N ILE A 200 -11.60 -1.66 1.88
CA ILE A 200 -10.93 -0.84 2.90
C ILE A 200 -11.93 -0.63 4.03
N HIS A 201 -11.52 -1.02 5.24
CA HIS A 201 -12.33 -0.92 6.45
C HIS A 201 -11.90 0.27 7.29
N ARG A 202 -12.82 0.84 8.09
CA ARG A 202 -12.55 1.94 9.01
C ARG A 202 -13.09 1.63 10.39
N PHE A 203 -12.25 1.84 11.40
CA PHE A 203 -12.55 1.58 12.81
C PHE A 203 -12.14 2.78 13.67
N ASN A 204 -12.70 2.90 14.87
CA ASN A 204 -12.12 3.69 15.93
C ASN A 204 -10.79 3.05 16.39
N LEU A 205 -9.91 3.83 17.04
CA LEU A 205 -8.63 3.32 17.53
C LEU A 205 -8.78 2.20 18.58
N ASP A 206 -9.93 2.10 19.23
CA ASP A 206 -10.24 1.00 20.14
C ASP A 206 -10.84 -0.23 19.46
N GLY A 207 -10.99 -0.22 18.13
CA GLY A 207 -11.55 -1.29 17.32
C GLY A 207 -13.08 -1.32 17.26
N SER A 208 -13.79 -0.35 17.84
CA SER A 208 -15.23 -0.18 17.63
C SER A 208 -15.51 0.43 16.24
N ILE A 209 -16.76 0.27 15.77
CA ILE A 209 -17.15 0.74 14.44
C ILE A 209 -17.66 2.18 14.54
N PRO A 210 -17.13 3.12 13.72
CA PRO A 210 -17.63 4.48 13.63
C PRO A 210 -19.06 4.54 13.12
N GLU A 211 -19.91 5.34 13.75
CA GLU A 211 -21.33 5.51 13.36
C GLU A 211 -21.50 6.17 11.99
N ASP A 212 -20.50 6.94 11.57
CA ASP A 212 -20.48 7.66 10.30
C ASP A 212 -19.84 6.88 9.14
N ASN A 213 -19.62 5.57 9.26
CA ASN A 213 -19.23 4.73 8.14
C ASN A 213 -20.32 4.72 7.04
N PRO A 214 -19.96 4.46 5.76
CA PRO A 214 -20.96 4.29 4.72
C PRO A 214 -21.94 3.17 5.04
N ASP A 215 -23.22 3.40 4.72
CA ASP A 215 -24.25 2.37 4.79
C ASP A 215 -24.43 1.72 3.42
N TYR A 216 -24.16 0.43 3.33
CA TYR A 216 -24.32 -0.37 2.12
C TYR A 216 -25.60 -1.21 2.15
N GLY A 217 -26.48 -1.03 3.17
CA GLY A 217 -27.75 -1.71 3.33
C GLY A 217 -27.73 -2.86 4.34
N GLU A 218 -28.86 -3.54 4.45
CA GLU A 218 -29.09 -4.58 5.46
C GLU A 218 -28.19 -5.80 5.28
N GLY A 219 -27.59 -6.26 6.39
CA GLY A 219 -26.75 -7.46 6.44
C GLY A 219 -25.33 -7.26 5.85
N THR A 220 -24.94 -6.03 5.55
CA THR A 220 -23.59 -5.72 5.08
C THR A 220 -22.61 -5.55 6.24
N VAL A 221 -21.31 -5.61 5.94
CA VAL A 221 -20.24 -5.47 6.93
C VAL A 221 -20.11 -3.99 7.34
N PRO A 222 -20.42 -3.60 8.57
CA PRO A 222 -20.56 -2.18 8.96
C PRO A 222 -19.23 -1.42 9.03
N SER A 223 -18.09 -2.11 9.00
CA SER A 223 -16.76 -1.49 8.98
C SER A 223 -16.28 -1.09 7.58
N ILE A 224 -17.01 -1.46 6.52
CA ILE A 224 -16.60 -1.13 5.15
C ILE A 224 -16.64 0.38 4.94
N PHE A 225 -15.51 0.95 4.51
CA PHE A 225 -15.39 2.35 4.13
C PHE A 225 -15.38 2.53 2.60
N ALA A 226 -14.75 1.59 1.88
CA ALA A 226 -14.72 1.53 0.42
C ALA A 226 -14.61 0.08 -0.05
N MET A 227 -15.02 -0.19 -1.30
CA MET A 227 -15.09 -1.53 -1.87
C MET A 227 -14.53 -1.61 -3.29
N GLY A 228 -14.57 -2.78 -3.90
CA GLY A 228 -14.04 -2.99 -5.24
C GLY A 228 -12.51 -3.03 -5.29
N ILE A 229 -11.88 -3.58 -4.25
CA ILE A 229 -10.44 -3.65 -4.06
C ILE A 229 -9.93 -5.05 -4.42
N ARG A 230 -8.84 -5.12 -5.19
CA ARG A 230 -8.19 -6.40 -5.50
C ARG A 230 -7.13 -6.78 -4.46
N ASN A 231 -6.07 -6.00 -4.30
CA ASN A 231 -4.98 -6.29 -3.36
C ASN A 231 -4.15 -5.05 -3.04
N THR A 232 -4.60 -4.26 -2.11
CA THR A 232 -3.92 -3.06 -1.62
C THR A 232 -2.95 -3.42 -0.50
N GLN A 233 -1.67 -3.13 -0.67
CA GLN A 233 -0.62 -3.36 0.34
C GLN A 233 -0.09 -2.08 0.97
N GLY A 234 -0.44 -0.93 0.43
CA GLY A 234 0.01 0.36 0.93
C GLY A 234 -1.13 1.38 0.95
N ILE A 235 -1.24 2.08 2.08
CA ILE A 235 -2.12 3.22 2.29
C ILE A 235 -1.39 4.28 3.10
N ALA A 236 -1.48 5.55 2.72
CA ALA A 236 -0.84 6.66 3.41
C ALA A 236 -1.70 7.92 3.38
N LEU A 237 -1.58 8.73 4.42
CA LEU A 237 -2.25 10.01 4.54
C LEU A 237 -1.43 11.11 3.85
N GLN A 238 -2.05 11.87 2.97
CA GLN A 238 -1.46 13.08 2.39
C GLN A 238 -1.50 14.20 3.43
N PRO A 239 -0.34 14.77 3.81
CA PRO A 239 -0.25 15.62 5.00
C PRO A 239 -0.91 16.99 4.84
N GLU A 240 -1.06 17.53 3.61
CA GLU A 240 -1.66 18.84 3.37
C GLU A 240 -3.18 18.79 3.28
N THR A 241 -3.72 17.76 2.62
CA THR A 241 -5.17 17.66 2.34
C THR A 241 -5.90 16.77 3.33
N GLY A 242 -5.19 15.85 4.00
CA GLY A 242 -5.79 14.82 4.82
C GLY A 242 -6.43 13.68 4.02
N SER A 243 -6.26 13.66 2.69
CA SER A 243 -6.75 12.59 1.83
C SER A 243 -5.89 11.34 1.99
N PHE A 244 -6.51 10.16 2.01
CA PHE A 244 -5.76 8.92 1.91
C PHE A 244 -5.47 8.56 0.47
N TRP A 245 -4.23 8.14 0.24
CA TRP A 245 -3.79 7.55 -1.01
C TRP A 245 -3.41 6.10 -0.79
N PHE A 246 -3.75 5.23 -1.73
CA PHE A 246 -3.41 3.82 -1.64
C PHE A 246 -2.94 3.27 -2.99
N THR A 247 -2.12 2.23 -2.92
CA THR A 247 -1.65 1.49 -4.10
C THR A 247 -2.41 0.20 -4.25
N GLU A 248 -2.66 -0.22 -5.48
CA GLU A 248 -3.35 -1.46 -5.79
C GLU A 248 -2.58 -2.28 -6.81
N HIS A 249 -2.46 -3.58 -6.57
CA HIS A 249 -1.92 -4.51 -7.53
C HIS A 249 -2.96 -4.83 -8.60
N GLY A 250 -2.62 -4.56 -9.84
CA GLY A 250 -3.38 -5.03 -11.00
C GLY A 250 -3.27 -6.54 -11.20
N THR A 251 -3.85 -7.03 -12.29
CA THR A 251 -3.80 -8.46 -12.66
C THR A 251 -2.60 -8.80 -13.55
N ILE A 252 -2.64 -8.53 -14.87
CA ILE A 252 -1.49 -8.64 -15.80
C ILE A 252 -0.94 -7.26 -16.13
N GLN A 253 -0.82 -6.34 -15.42
CA GLN A 253 -0.57 -4.91 -15.53
C GLN A 253 -1.70 -4.15 -14.82
N GLY A 254 -1.71 -2.84 -14.96
CA GLY A 254 -2.77 -2.02 -14.40
C GLY A 254 -2.66 -1.93 -12.88
N ASP A 255 -1.43 -1.88 -12.38
CA ASP A 255 -1.17 -1.42 -11.02
C ASP A 255 -1.58 0.05 -10.91
N GLU A 256 -2.13 0.47 -9.75
CA GLU A 256 -2.80 1.75 -9.61
C GLU A 256 -2.39 2.51 -8.35
N ILE A 257 -2.57 3.83 -8.41
CA ILE A 257 -2.66 4.72 -7.26
C ILE A 257 -4.05 5.32 -7.23
N ASN A 258 -4.69 5.25 -6.10
CA ASN A 258 -6.04 5.71 -5.86
C ASN A 258 -6.10 6.69 -4.69
N ILE A 259 -7.06 7.63 -4.72
CA ILE A 259 -7.44 8.46 -3.58
C ILE A 259 -8.68 7.87 -2.96
N LEU A 260 -8.63 7.61 -1.65
CA LEU A 260 -9.73 6.99 -0.92
C LEU A 260 -10.92 7.94 -0.77
N LYS A 261 -12.08 7.47 -1.18
CA LYS A 261 -13.36 8.17 -1.03
C LYS A 261 -14.29 7.38 -0.12
N LYS A 262 -14.98 8.06 0.77
CA LYS A 262 -16.06 7.45 1.58
C LYS A 262 -17.15 6.87 0.67
N GLY A 263 -17.46 5.59 0.81
CA GLY A 263 -18.42 4.88 -0.04
C GLY A 263 -17.91 4.58 -1.46
N GLY A 264 -16.63 4.85 -1.76
CA GLY A 264 -16.05 4.62 -3.07
C GLY A 264 -16.04 3.15 -3.48
N ASN A 265 -16.33 2.88 -4.76
CA ASN A 265 -16.17 1.56 -5.37
C ASN A 265 -15.11 1.64 -6.46
N TYR A 266 -13.97 0.96 -6.26
CA TYR A 266 -12.80 1.00 -7.16
C TYR A 266 -12.87 -0.04 -8.29
N GLY A 267 -13.99 -0.76 -8.37
CA GLY A 267 -14.43 -1.46 -9.57
C GLY A 267 -13.93 -2.88 -9.74
N TRP A 268 -12.96 -3.38 -8.99
CA TRP A 268 -12.46 -4.75 -9.18
C TRP A 268 -13.61 -5.78 -9.00
N PRO A 269 -13.75 -6.78 -9.89
CA PRO A 269 -13.04 -7.00 -11.15
C PRO A 269 -13.72 -6.33 -12.38
N ASN A 270 -14.85 -5.62 -12.19
CA ASN A 270 -15.69 -5.06 -13.24
C ASN A 270 -15.05 -3.89 -13.99
N SER A 271 -14.21 -3.13 -13.29
CA SER A 271 -13.40 -2.05 -13.84
C SER A 271 -11.94 -2.26 -13.42
N THR A 272 -11.03 -2.30 -14.38
CA THR A 272 -9.59 -2.43 -14.15
C THR A 272 -8.85 -1.78 -15.30
N THR A 273 -7.72 -1.15 -15.00
CA THR A 273 -6.80 -0.61 -16.00
C THR A 273 -5.89 -1.68 -16.59
N GLY A 274 -5.86 -2.87 -16.00
CA GLY A 274 -5.12 -4.03 -16.45
C GLY A 274 -5.95 -4.99 -17.30
N ARG A 275 -5.28 -6.02 -17.81
CA ARG A 275 -5.93 -7.11 -18.53
C ARG A 275 -6.17 -8.28 -17.57
N LEU A 276 -7.39 -8.82 -17.55
CA LEU A 276 -7.73 -10.01 -16.77
C LEU A 276 -6.87 -11.21 -17.20
N ARG A 277 -6.57 -12.12 -16.29
CA ARG A 277 -5.76 -13.31 -16.55
C ARG A 277 -6.51 -14.35 -17.37
N SER A 278 -7.82 -14.51 -17.11
CA SER A 278 -8.70 -15.39 -17.87
C SER A 278 -9.36 -14.58 -18.99
N GLU A 279 -9.12 -14.97 -20.23
CA GLU A 279 -9.76 -14.34 -21.40
C GLU A 279 -11.26 -14.70 -21.50
N ASP A 280 -11.64 -15.85 -20.91
CA ASP A 280 -13.02 -16.33 -20.91
C ASP A 280 -13.87 -15.71 -19.79
N TYR A 281 -13.23 -15.21 -18.72
CA TYR A 281 -13.94 -14.57 -17.62
C TYR A 281 -14.49 -13.20 -18.03
N LYS A 282 -15.77 -13.03 -17.85
CA LYS A 282 -16.47 -11.75 -18.03
C LYS A 282 -17.11 -11.37 -16.70
N PRO A 283 -16.64 -10.30 -16.04
CA PRO A 283 -17.32 -9.81 -14.83
C PRO A 283 -18.80 -9.55 -15.11
N PRO A 284 -19.69 -9.82 -14.13
CA PRO A 284 -21.11 -9.56 -14.31
C PRO A 284 -21.37 -8.07 -14.53
N GLN A 285 -22.38 -7.73 -15.31
CA GLN A 285 -22.83 -6.34 -15.41
C GLN A 285 -23.48 -5.94 -14.07
N LEU A 286 -23.06 -4.79 -13.53
CA LEU A 286 -23.63 -4.22 -12.31
C LEU A 286 -24.36 -2.92 -12.67
N ASP A 287 -25.67 -3.00 -12.84
CA ASP A 287 -26.48 -1.86 -13.28
C ASP A 287 -26.54 -0.77 -12.19
N GLY A 288 -26.35 0.48 -12.60
CA GLY A 288 -26.42 1.65 -11.72
C GLY A 288 -25.23 1.81 -10.76
N VAL A 289 -24.17 1.01 -10.89
CA VAL A 289 -22.95 1.13 -10.09
C VAL A 289 -21.96 2.06 -10.79
N GLU A 290 -21.55 3.10 -10.08
CA GLU A 290 -20.46 3.98 -10.52
C GLU A 290 -19.13 3.54 -9.91
N PHE A 291 -18.09 3.42 -10.75
CA PHE A 291 -16.74 3.08 -10.31
C PHE A 291 -15.86 4.32 -10.21
N THR A 292 -15.07 4.37 -9.15
CA THR A 292 -14.04 5.40 -8.96
C THR A 292 -12.82 5.07 -9.80
N SER A 293 -12.48 5.95 -10.73
CA SER A 293 -11.27 5.80 -11.56
C SER A 293 -10.01 6.04 -10.75
N PRO A 294 -8.90 5.36 -11.06
CA PRO A 294 -7.62 5.60 -10.42
C PRO A 294 -7.08 7.00 -10.73
N THR A 295 -6.31 7.56 -9.81
CA THR A 295 -5.59 8.82 -9.98
C THR A 295 -4.37 8.65 -10.88
N TRP A 296 -3.78 7.45 -10.84
CA TRP A 296 -2.65 7.03 -11.67
C TRP A 296 -2.71 5.52 -11.93
N PHE A 297 -2.20 5.08 -13.06
CA PHE A 297 -1.95 3.66 -13.34
C PHE A 297 -0.69 3.47 -14.17
N TRP A 298 -0.06 2.30 -14.00
CA TRP A 298 1.12 1.93 -14.77
C TRP A 298 0.75 1.01 -15.95
N HIS A 299 1.32 1.29 -17.11
CA HIS A 299 1.18 0.44 -18.31
C HIS A 299 2.03 -0.84 -18.25
N HIS A 300 2.87 -0.98 -17.24
CA HIS A 300 3.69 -2.15 -16.99
C HIS A 300 3.57 -2.55 -15.51
N THR A 301 3.94 -3.80 -15.18
CA THR A 301 3.86 -4.27 -13.81
C THR A 301 4.96 -3.63 -12.94
N VAL A 302 4.56 -2.99 -11.89
CA VAL A 302 5.41 -2.41 -10.83
C VAL A 302 5.28 -3.21 -9.54
N ALA A 303 4.09 -3.75 -9.27
CA ALA A 303 3.66 -4.35 -8.00
C ALA A 303 3.93 -3.39 -6.83
N PRO A 304 3.24 -2.23 -6.79
CA PRO A 304 3.47 -1.18 -5.81
C PRO A 304 3.06 -1.62 -4.41
N THR A 305 3.77 -1.17 -3.39
CA THR A 305 3.58 -1.60 -2.01
C THR A 305 3.45 -0.43 -1.05
N GLY A 306 4.06 -0.50 0.13
CA GLY A 306 3.94 0.51 1.17
C GLY A 306 4.50 1.86 0.77
N LEU A 307 3.65 2.84 0.60
CA LEU A 307 3.93 4.19 0.16
C LEU A 307 4.11 5.16 1.35
N CYS A 308 4.71 6.31 1.08
CA CYS A 308 4.95 7.36 2.06
C CYS A 308 4.90 8.74 1.40
N PHE A 309 4.25 9.72 2.03
CA PHE A 309 4.45 11.13 1.71
C PHE A 309 5.66 11.66 2.46
N TYR A 310 6.54 12.37 1.76
CA TYR A 310 7.72 12.93 2.37
C TYR A 310 7.45 14.31 2.97
N THR A 311 7.80 14.50 4.25
CA THR A 311 7.62 15.77 4.97
C THR A 311 8.92 16.29 5.60
N GLY A 312 10.03 15.57 5.43
CA GLY A 312 11.34 15.95 5.96
C GLY A 312 12.01 17.10 5.21
N ASP A 313 13.20 17.46 5.65
CA ASP A 313 13.95 18.60 5.13
C ASP A 313 15.24 18.21 4.37
N GLU A 314 15.63 16.91 4.36
CA GLU A 314 16.82 16.46 3.59
C GLU A 314 16.63 16.60 2.07
N PHE A 315 15.37 16.53 1.59
CA PHE A 315 15.00 16.73 0.20
C PHE A 315 13.92 17.83 0.09
N PRO A 316 14.28 19.11 0.20
CA PRO A 316 13.29 20.19 0.24
C PRO A 316 12.34 20.22 -0.97
N GLN A 317 12.85 19.82 -2.16
CA GLN A 317 12.05 19.75 -3.40
C GLN A 317 11.15 18.51 -3.49
N TRP A 318 11.24 17.57 -2.54
CA TRP A 318 10.36 16.39 -2.44
C TRP A 318 9.28 16.55 -1.38
N LYS A 319 9.24 17.70 -0.72
CA LYS A 319 8.25 17.95 0.35
C LYS A 319 6.84 17.79 -0.19
N ASN A 320 6.05 16.95 0.50
CA ASN A 320 4.70 16.52 0.12
C ASN A 320 4.61 15.64 -1.13
N ASP A 321 5.72 15.22 -1.70
CA ASP A 321 5.73 14.22 -2.77
C ASP A 321 5.42 12.83 -2.23
N LEU A 322 4.77 12.02 -3.07
CA LEU A 322 4.46 10.63 -2.79
C LEU A 322 5.58 9.73 -3.30
N LEU A 323 6.08 8.86 -2.43
CA LEU A 323 7.08 7.85 -2.74
C LEU A 323 6.43 6.46 -2.73
N VAL A 324 6.62 5.69 -3.81
CA VAL A 324 6.02 4.36 -4.00
C VAL A 324 7.08 3.35 -4.43
N PRO A 325 7.43 2.38 -3.59
CA PRO A 325 8.35 1.31 -3.96
C PRO A 325 7.65 0.24 -4.80
N GLY A 326 8.40 -0.43 -5.67
CA GLY A 326 7.92 -1.48 -6.55
C GLY A 326 8.66 -2.80 -6.36
N LEU A 327 7.93 -3.90 -6.23
CA LEU A 327 8.51 -5.24 -6.10
C LEU A 327 9.01 -5.81 -7.41
N SER A 328 8.31 -5.56 -8.52
CA SER A 328 8.62 -6.20 -9.80
C SER A 328 9.82 -5.57 -10.50
N ARG A 329 9.98 -4.27 -10.40
CA ARG A 329 11.08 -3.54 -11.03
C ARG A 329 12.23 -3.24 -10.06
N GLY A 330 11.93 -3.22 -8.76
CA GLY A 330 12.90 -2.92 -7.73
C GLY A 330 13.27 -1.43 -7.66
N SER A 331 12.44 -0.57 -8.23
CA SER A 331 12.61 0.87 -8.26
C SER A 331 11.81 1.56 -7.16
N LEU A 332 12.07 2.85 -6.97
CA LEU A 332 11.29 3.77 -6.18
C LEU A 332 10.67 4.80 -7.12
N TRP A 333 9.36 4.89 -7.15
CA TRP A 333 8.64 5.95 -7.85
C TRP A 333 8.45 7.16 -6.95
N ARG A 334 8.74 8.34 -7.48
CA ARG A 334 8.41 9.62 -6.87
C ARG A 334 7.35 10.33 -7.71
N PHE A 335 6.29 10.75 -7.07
CA PHE A 335 5.21 11.54 -7.68
C PHE A 335 5.21 12.92 -7.05
N HIS A 336 5.39 13.94 -7.88
CA HIS A 336 5.21 15.32 -7.46
C HIS A 336 3.73 15.62 -7.34
N ILE A 337 3.28 16.00 -6.14
CA ILE A 337 1.88 16.19 -5.79
C ILE A 337 1.62 17.67 -5.47
N VAL A 338 0.50 18.18 -5.98
CA VAL A 338 -0.03 19.52 -5.60
C VAL A 338 -1.50 19.35 -5.26
N GLY A 339 -1.85 19.55 -3.99
CA GLY A 339 -3.15 19.15 -3.46
C GLY A 339 -3.34 17.64 -3.65
N ASP A 340 -4.44 17.23 -4.26
CA ASP A 340 -4.72 15.81 -4.60
C ASP A 340 -4.47 15.51 -6.09
N THR A 341 -3.48 16.19 -6.71
CA THR A 341 -3.19 16.02 -8.14
C THR A 341 -1.73 15.64 -8.38
N ILE A 342 -1.49 14.56 -9.13
CA ILE A 342 -0.17 14.19 -9.64
C ILE A 342 0.21 15.16 -10.77
N LYS A 343 1.33 15.86 -10.63
CA LYS A 343 1.88 16.78 -11.63
C LYS A 343 2.96 16.13 -12.49
N SER A 344 3.77 15.28 -11.91
CA SER A 344 4.80 14.52 -12.62
C SER A 344 5.15 13.26 -11.84
N ALA A 345 5.77 12.30 -12.51
CA ALA A 345 6.28 11.07 -11.93
C ALA A 345 7.69 10.79 -12.46
N GLU A 346 8.55 10.27 -11.61
CA GLU A 346 9.88 9.79 -11.98
C GLU A 346 10.18 8.44 -11.33
N GLU A 347 10.94 7.61 -12.02
CA GLU A 347 11.37 6.29 -11.52
C GLU A 347 12.85 6.36 -11.13
N LEU A 348 13.13 6.12 -9.86
CA LEU A 348 14.45 6.18 -9.25
C LEU A 348 15.02 4.75 -9.05
N PHE A 349 16.33 4.60 -9.15
CA PHE A 349 17.06 3.34 -8.87
C PHE A 349 16.70 2.15 -9.78
N LEU A 350 16.18 2.40 -10.97
CA LEU A 350 15.72 1.37 -11.90
C LEU A 350 16.78 0.32 -12.25
N ASP A 351 18.05 0.73 -12.35
CA ASP A 351 19.14 -0.15 -12.78
C ASP A 351 19.56 -1.18 -11.73
N GLU A 352 19.22 -0.97 -10.48
CA GLU A 352 19.62 -1.86 -9.38
C GLU A 352 18.74 -3.10 -9.23
N ARG A 353 17.48 -3.05 -9.67
CA ARG A 353 16.51 -4.15 -9.67
C ARG A 353 16.35 -4.90 -8.35
N VAL A 354 16.56 -4.23 -7.22
CA VAL A 354 16.36 -4.78 -5.88
C VAL A 354 14.89 -4.63 -5.52
N ARG A 355 14.21 -5.73 -5.22
CA ARG A 355 12.79 -5.70 -4.80
C ARG A 355 12.60 -4.77 -3.62
N SER A 356 11.86 -3.69 -3.81
CA SER A 356 11.62 -2.67 -2.78
C SER A 356 10.20 -2.82 -2.21
N ARG A 357 10.10 -2.94 -0.86
CA ARG A 357 8.84 -3.34 -0.19
C ARG A 357 8.13 -2.18 0.52
N LYS A 358 8.85 -1.37 1.23
CA LYS A 358 8.30 -0.25 2.01
C LYS A 358 9.24 0.94 1.92
N VAL A 359 8.70 2.11 1.76
CA VAL A 359 9.39 3.36 2.04
C VAL A 359 8.74 4.00 3.26
N ALA A 360 9.54 4.54 4.15
CA ALA A 360 9.08 5.17 5.39
C ALA A 360 9.99 6.34 5.78
N GLN A 361 9.43 7.28 6.50
CA GLN A 361 10.15 8.40 7.08
C GLN A 361 10.29 8.21 8.58
N SER A 362 11.50 8.45 9.13
CA SER A 362 11.73 8.50 10.57
C SER A 362 11.25 9.82 11.16
N PRO A 363 11.10 9.93 12.49
CA PRO A 363 10.67 11.17 13.14
C PRO A 363 11.58 12.38 12.84
N ASP A 364 12.89 12.17 12.66
CA ASP A 364 13.87 13.21 12.27
C ASP A 364 13.85 13.55 10.76
N GLY A 365 12.89 13.01 10.00
CA GLY A 365 12.67 13.35 8.59
C GLY A 365 13.52 12.59 7.58
N LYS A 366 14.32 11.60 7.99
CA LYS A 366 15.11 10.77 7.07
C LYS A 366 14.24 9.74 6.36
N LEU A 367 14.62 9.42 5.13
CA LEU A 367 13.94 8.42 4.31
C LEU A 367 14.64 7.06 4.38
N TYR A 368 13.84 6.02 4.55
CA TYR A 368 14.29 4.64 4.57
C TYR A 368 13.46 3.76 3.64
N MET A 369 14.10 2.76 3.05
CA MET A 369 13.47 1.78 2.17
C MET A 369 13.86 0.36 2.62
N LEU A 370 12.87 -0.54 2.65
CA LEU A 370 13.08 -1.97 2.91
C LEU A 370 13.22 -2.74 1.60
N THR A 371 14.12 -3.73 1.57
CA THR A 371 14.20 -4.70 0.47
C THR A 371 13.42 -5.98 0.80
N ASP A 372 12.78 -6.60 -0.21
CA ASP A 372 12.07 -7.89 -0.05
C ASP A 372 13.00 -9.06 -0.43
N GLU A 373 14.00 -9.30 0.42
CA GLU A 373 15.05 -10.32 0.23
C GLU A 373 15.21 -11.17 1.49
N GLU A 374 15.77 -12.39 1.35
CA GLU A 374 16.09 -13.27 2.49
C GLU A 374 17.12 -12.66 3.45
N ASN A 375 18.09 -11.93 2.90
CA ASN A 375 18.98 -11.05 3.66
C ASN A 375 18.53 -9.61 3.45
N GLY A 376 17.32 -9.31 3.94
CA GLY A 376 16.68 -8.01 3.77
C GLY A 376 17.43 -6.89 4.46
N LYS A 377 17.30 -5.70 3.89
CA LYS A 377 18.06 -4.51 4.27
C LYS A 377 17.14 -3.34 4.60
N ILE A 378 17.60 -2.49 5.50
CA ILE A 378 17.12 -1.12 5.65
C ILE A 378 18.12 -0.23 4.95
N ILE A 379 17.66 0.49 3.95
CA ILE A 379 18.44 1.40 3.12
C ILE A 379 17.99 2.82 3.43
N GLN A 380 18.91 3.68 3.87
CA GLN A 380 18.67 5.11 3.96
C GLN A 380 18.85 5.74 2.57
N ILE A 381 17.90 6.58 2.19
CA ILE A 381 17.97 7.40 0.97
C ILE A 381 18.56 8.74 1.36
N LEU A 382 19.65 9.14 0.72
CA LEU A 382 20.40 10.36 1.02
C LEU A 382 20.40 11.29 -0.19
N PRO A 383 20.39 12.61 -0.01
CA PRO A 383 20.73 13.54 -1.08
C PRO A 383 22.17 13.35 -1.55
N GLN A 384 22.43 13.67 -2.82
CA GLN A 384 23.75 13.56 -3.42
C GLN A 384 24.63 14.76 -3.06
#